data_72ae0c4d55572521a5cd5e752a908924
#
_entry.id   72ae0c4d55572521a5cd5e752a908924
#
_cell.length_a   1.000
_cell.length_b   1.000
_cell.length_c   1.000
_cell.angle_alpha   90.00
_cell.angle_beta   90.00
_cell.angle_gamma   90.00
#
_symmetry.space_group_name_H-M   'P 1'
#
loop_
_entity.id
_entity.type
_entity.pdbx_description
1 polymer ?
#
loop_
_entity_poly.entity_id
_entity_poly.type
_entity_poly.pdbx_seq_one_letter_code
_entity_poly.pdbx_strand_id
1 'polypeptide(L)'
;MNINSLSQKYSVRKLDENDVDIIYDMSYKNDIFYQYHPPFVTRESILDDMGALPPGKGYDDKFYVGFFENDSLVGLMDLILDYPEKEISFIGLFMTDTRYQNRGVGSGIISDVILCLKSSGYKEIRLGVDKGNPQSYSFWTKNKFTPIREDTYILMGLRI
;
A
#
# COMPACT_ATOMS: atom_id res chain seq x y z
N MET A 1 12.07 9.25 7.69
CA MET A 1 10.62 9.31 7.99
C MET A 1 10.31 8.44 9.21
N ASN A 2 9.50 8.94 10.14
CA ASN A 2 9.04 8.13 11.28
C ASN A 2 7.79 7.33 10.86
N ILE A 3 7.91 5.99 10.80
CA ILE A 3 6.81 5.12 10.37
C ILE A 3 5.59 5.17 11.31
N ASN A 4 5.78 5.46 12.60
CA ASN A 4 4.65 5.59 13.53
C ASN A 4 3.71 6.74 13.18
N SER A 5 4.19 7.71 12.39
CA SER A 5 3.37 8.83 11.92
C SER A 5 2.50 8.49 10.69
N LEU A 6 2.64 7.27 10.13
CA LEU A 6 1.81 6.81 9.02
C LEU A 6 0.36 6.52 9.41
N SER A 7 0.05 6.44 10.71
CA SER A 7 -1.32 6.40 11.20
C SER A 7 -1.44 7.11 12.55
N GLN A 8 -2.57 7.78 12.76
CA GLN A 8 -2.94 8.37 14.03
C GLN A 8 -3.75 7.39 14.90
N LYS A 9 -4.37 6.41 14.27
CA LYS A 9 -5.27 5.46 14.92
C LYS A 9 -4.62 4.11 15.21
N TYR A 10 -3.84 3.60 14.25
CA TYR A 10 -3.27 2.25 14.31
C TYR A 10 -1.80 2.30 14.67
N SER A 11 -1.31 1.33 15.41
CA SER A 11 0.13 1.15 15.57
C SER A 11 0.73 0.67 14.25
N VAL A 12 1.89 1.23 13.88
CA VAL A 12 2.54 0.91 12.61
C VAL A 12 3.92 0.35 12.89
N ARG A 13 4.26 -0.77 12.27
CA ARG A 13 5.61 -1.33 12.30
C ARG A 13 6.01 -1.93 10.96
N LYS A 14 7.31 -2.06 10.74
CA LYS A 14 7.81 -2.85 9.61
C LYS A 14 7.40 -4.32 9.78
N LEU A 15 7.06 -4.93 8.66
CA LEU A 15 6.79 -6.36 8.56
C LEU A 15 8.05 -7.06 8.05
N ASP A 16 8.30 -8.26 8.54
CA ASP A 16 9.42 -9.10 8.15
C ASP A 16 8.99 -10.56 7.88
N GLU A 17 9.96 -11.43 7.64
CA GLU A 17 9.69 -12.84 7.32
C GLU A 17 8.91 -13.59 8.40
N ASN A 18 8.96 -13.15 9.67
CA ASN A 18 8.20 -13.75 10.75
C ASN A 18 6.70 -13.41 10.68
N ASP A 19 6.34 -12.40 9.89
CA ASP A 19 4.96 -11.95 9.71
C ASP A 19 4.25 -12.62 8.53
N VAL A 20 4.92 -13.48 7.78
CA VAL A 20 4.37 -14.08 6.54
C VAL A 20 3.03 -14.76 6.78
N ASP A 21 2.85 -15.47 7.89
CA ASP A 21 1.60 -16.18 8.19
C ASP A 21 0.42 -15.22 8.43
N ILE A 22 0.61 -14.15 9.19
CA ILE A 22 -0.45 -13.16 9.43
C ILE A 22 -0.80 -12.37 8.16
N ILE A 23 0.19 -12.10 7.32
CA ILE A 23 -0.02 -11.47 6.01
C ILE A 23 -0.78 -12.41 5.08
N TYR A 24 -0.40 -13.69 5.04
CA TYR A 24 -1.08 -14.68 4.24
C TYR A 24 -2.55 -14.83 4.64
N ASP A 25 -2.83 -14.94 5.94
CA ASP A 25 -4.20 -15.06 6.48
C ASP A 25 -5.09 -13.86 6.12
N MET A 26 -4.52 -12.65 6.11
CA MET A 26 -5.22 -11.44 5.68
C MET A 26 -5.42 -11.43 4.16
N SER A 27 -4.37 -11.70 3.41
CA SER A 27 -4.35 -11.60 1.94
C SER A 27 -5.21 -12.66 1.28
N TYR A 28 -5.20 -13.88 1.79
CA TYR A 28 -5.97 -15.01 1.28
C TYR A 28 -7.47 -14.73 1.17
N LYS A 29 -8.01 -13.88 2.02
CA LYS A 29 -9.43 -13.48 2.04
C LYS A 29 -9.78 -12.38 1.04
N ASN A 30 -8.77 -11.77 0.40
CA ASN A 30 -8.95 -10.69 -0.57
C ASN A 30 -9.10 -11.22 -2.01
N ASP A 31 -10.13 -12.04 -2.25
CA ASP A 31 -10.37 -12.72 -3.52
C ASP A 31 -10.45 -11.74 -4.70
N ILE A 32 -11.13 -10.60 -4.53
CA ILE A 32 -11.32 -9.61 -5.59
C ILE A 32 -9.98 -9.03 -6.02
N PHE A 33 -9.07 -8.74 -5.07
CA PHE A 33 -7.74 -8.25 -5.41
C PHE A 33 -7.01 -9.24 -6.33
N TYR A 34 -6.93 -10.52 -5.94
CA TYR A 34 -6.18 -11.54 -6.69
C TYR A 34 -6.87 -11.98 -7.97
N GLN A 35 -8.19 -11.78 -8.10
CA GLN A 35 -8.90 -11.99 -9.36
C GLN A 35 -8.33 -11.10 -10.48
N TYR A 36 -7.90 -9.88 -10.15
CA TYR A 36 -7.34 -8.92 -11.11
C TYR A 36 -5.82 -8.83 -11.06
N HIS A 37 -5.21 -9.41 -10.04
CA HIS A 37 -3.75 -9.44 -9.82
C HIS A 37 -3.25 -10.88 -9.63
N PRO A 38 -3.35 -11.75 -10.66
CA PRO A 38 -2.83 -13.12 -10.58
C PRO A 38 -1.30 -13.14 -10.54
N PRO A 39 -0.68 -14.19 -9.97
CA PRO A 39 -1.30 -15.37 -9.37
C PRO A 39 -1.86 -15.12 -7.97
N PHE A 40 -2.66 -16.05 -7.47
CA PHE A 40 -3.19 -16.00 -6.10
C PHE A 40 -2.04 -16.02 -5.09
N VAL A 41 -2.23 -15.37 -3.94
CA VAL A 41 -1.19 -15.22 -2.92
C VAL A 41 -0.64 -16.56 -2.43
N THR A 42 0.66 -16.61 -2.25
CA THR A 42 1.39 -17.68 -1.56
C THR A 42 2.33 -17.06 -0.53
N ARG A 43 2.81 -17.86 0.43
CA ARG A 43 3.83 -17.39 1.37
C ARG A 43 5.11 -16.95 0.68
N GLU A 44 5.48 -17.66 -0.39
CA GLU A 44 6.63 -17.32 -1.22
C GLU A 44 6.43 -15.96 -1.92
N SER A 45 5.26 -15.71 -2.52
CA SER A 45 4.99 -14.42 -3.17
C SER A 45 5.02 -13.24 -2.19
N ILE A 46 4.64 -13.46 -0.92
CA ILE A 46 4.76 -12.44 0.12
C ILE A 46 6.23 -12.10 0.41
N LEU A 47 7.10 -13.10 0.50
CA LEU A 47 8.53 -12.90 0.67
C LEU A 47 9.15 -12.18 -0.54
N ASP A 48 8.72 -12.54 -1.75
CA ASP A 48 9.15 -11.86 -2.98
C ASP A 48 8.73 -10.38 -2.96
N ASP A 49 7.51 -10.05 -2.57
CA ASP A 49 7.02 -8.69 -2.44
C ASP A 49 7.81 -7.88 -1.40
N MET A 50 8.15 -8.50 -0.26
CA MET A 50 8.99 -7.87 0.76
C MET A 50 10.38 -7.51 0.21
N GLY A 51 10.94 -8.39 -0.61
CA GLY A 51 12.27 -8.24 -1.20
C GLY A 51 12.31 -7.39 -2.46
N ALA A 52 11.18 -7.19 -3.15
CA ALA A 52 11.13 -6.48 -4.42
C ALA A 52 11.49 -5.00 -4.28
N LEU A 53 12.37 -4.53 -5.15
CA LEU A 53 12.79 -3.13 -5.22
C LEU A 53 12.69 -2.63 -6.66
N PRO A 54 12.14 -1.44 -6.89
CA PRO A 54 12.19 -0.84 -8.21
C PRO A 54 13.61 -0.38 -8.57
N PRO A 55 13.90 -0.16 -9.86
CA PRO A 55 15.23 0.26 -10.30
C PRO A 55 15.75 1.50 -9.56
N GLY A 56 16.99 1.43 -9.09
CA GLY A 56 17.69 2.53 -8.42
C GLY A 56 17.30 2.74 -6.95
N LYS A 57 16.49 1.86 -6.36
CA LYS A 57 16.08 1.95 -4.95
C LYS A 57 16.75 0.88 -4.10
N GLY A 58 16.92 1.18 -2.82
CA GLY A 58 17.46 0.27 -1.81
C GLY A 58 16.44 0.00 -0.70
N TYR A 59 16.80 -0.91 0.21
CA TYR A 59 15.92 -1.27 1.35
C TYR A 59 15.68 -0.11 2.32
N ASP A 60 16.55 0.89 2.36
CA ASP A 60 16.35 2.11 3.15
C ASP A 60 15.24 2.99 2.60
N ASP A 61 14.91 2.84 1.31
CA ASP A 61 13.82 3.56 0.66
C ASP A 61 12.47 2.83 0.77
N LYS A 62 12.48 1.56 1.15
CA LYS A 62 11.31 0.69 1.18
C LYS A 62 10.75 0.56 2.60
N PHE A 63 9.45 0.77 2.71
CA PHE A 63 8.69 0.63 3.94
C PHE A 63 7.54 -0.37 3.73
N TYR A 64 7.83 -1.65 3.94
CA TYR A 64 6.81 -2.70 3.96
C TYR A 64 6.26 -2.76 5.38
N VAL A 65 5.08 -2.17 5.60
CA VAL A 65 4.55 -1.91 6.95
C VAL A 65 3.17 -2.51 7.15
N GLY A 66 2.89 -2.89 8.41
CA GLY A 66 1.57 -3.29 8.86
C GLY A 66 0.95 -2.23 9.77
N PHE A 67 -0.36 -2.08 9.65
CA PHE A 67 -1.21 -1.28 10.52
C PHE A 67 -1.95 -2.22 11.46
N PHE A 68 -1.81 -2.00 12.77
CA PHE A 68 -2.31 -2.93 13.79
C PHE A 68 -3.32 -2.24 14.72
N GLU A 69 -4.40 -2.95 15.02
CA GLU A 69 -5.29 -2.66 16.14
C GLU A 69 -5.06 -3.72 17.20
N ASN A 70 -4.44 -3.35 18.32
CA ASN A 70 -3.82 -4.28 19.25
C ASN A 70 -2.83 -5.21 18.49
N ASP A 71 -3.04 -6.53 18.56
CA ASP A 71 -2.19 -7.51 17.87
C ASP A 71 -2.75 -7.95 16.50
N SER A 72 -3.86 -7.36 16.06
CA SER A 72 -4.53 -7.73 14.80
C SER A 72 -4.04 -6.87 13.65
N LEU A 73 -3.59 -7.51 12.57
CA LEU A 73 -3.23 -6.82 11.33
C LEU A 73 -4.50 -6.32 10.63
N VAL A 74 -4.66 -5.00 10.56
CA VAL A 74 -5.79 -4.30 9.92
C VAL A 74 -5.53 -4.08 8.44
N GLY A 75 -4.30 -3.79 8.09
CA GLY A 75 -3.88 -3.57 6.72
C GLY A 75 -2.37 -3.59 6.58
N LEU A 76 -1.91 -3.68 5.35
CA LEU A 76 -0.49 -3.60 5.00
C LEU A 76 -0.27 -2.62 3.85
N MET A 77 0.93 -2.07 3.79
CA MET A 77 1.36 -1.17 2.73
C MET A 77 2.82 -1.42 2.36
N ASP A 78 3.10 -1.46 1.06
CA ASP A 78 4.44 -1.32 0.50
C ASP A 78 4.60 0.11 0.01
N LEU A 79 5.45 0.89 0.67
CA LEU A 79 5.70 2.29 0.37
C LEU A 79 7.17 2.48 -0.02
N ILE A 80 7.41 3.02 -1.21
CA ILE A 80 8.74 3.34 -1.71
C ILE A 80 8.91 4.86 -1.74
N LEU A 81 9.96 5.35 -1.10
CA LEU A 81 10.26 6.78 -1.04
C LEU A 81 11.15 7.22 -2.21
N ASP A 82 10.96 8.48 -2.65
CA ASP A 82 11.74 9.07 -3.75
C ASP A 82 11.73 8.19 -5.02
N TYR A 83 10.56 7.71 -5.41
CA TYR A 83 10.36 6.90 -6.61
C TYR A 83 9.08 7.33 -7.36
N PRO A 84 9.12 7.46 -8.71
CA PRO A 84 10.30 7.29 -9.59
C PRO A 84 11.31 8.44 -9.54
N GLU A 85 10.98 9.52 -8.85
CA GLU A 85 11.80 10.73 -8.72
C GLU A 85 11.78 11.23 -7.27
N LYS A 86 12.74 12.10 -6.94
CA LYS A 86 12.81 12.76 -5.62
C LYS A 86 11.49 13.46 -5.28
N GLU A 87 11.11 13.41 -4.01
CA GLU A 87 9.88 14.01 -3.45
C GLU A 87 8.57 13.37 -3.99
N ILE A 88 8.66 12.27 -4.73
CA ILE A 88 7.53 11.42 -5.10
C ILE A 88 7.64 10.12 -4.29
N SER A 89 6.55 9.68 -3.69
CA SER A 89 6.45 8.35 -3.08
C SER A 89 5.55 7.44 -3.91
N PHE A 90 5.80 6.15 -3.86
CA PHE A 90 5.04 5.15 -4.61
C PHE A 90 4.46 4.10 -3.68
N ILE A 91 3.17 3.88 -3.76
CA ILE A 91 2.49 2.79 -3.06
C ILE A 91 2.49 1.58 -4.00
N GLY A 92 3.36 0.61 -3.72
CA GLY A 92 3.45 -0.63 -4.49
C GLY A 92 2.32 -1.60 -4.18
N LEU A 93 1.88 -1.63 -2.92
CA LEU A 93 0.77 -2.45 -2.46
C LEU A 93 0.06 -1.74 -1.31
N PHE A 94 -1.26 -1.79 -1.30
CA PHE A 94 -2.08 -1.44 -0.15
C PHE A 94 -3.27 -2.39 -0.06
N MET A 95 -3.45 -3.01 1.09
CA MET A 95 -4.53 -3.96 1.33
C MET A 95 -5.03 -3.83 2.75
N THR A 96 -6.34 -3.92 2.95
CA THR A 96 -6.96 -4.02 4.28
C THR A 96 -7.60 -5.39 4.46
N ASP A 97 -7.61 -5.88 5.69
CA ASP A 97 -8.35 -7.10 6.05
C ASP A 97 -9.84 -6.92 5.69
N THR A 98 -10.45 -7.94 5.12
CA THR A 98 -11.84 -7.90 4.65
C THR A 98 -12.84 -7.52 5.74
N ARG A 99 -12.53 -7.81 7.01
CA ARG A 99 -13.35 -7.42 8.15
C ARG A 99 -13.44 -5.90 8.36
N TYR A 100 -12.46 -5.16 7.84
CA TYR A 100 -12.35 -3.71 7.97
C TYR A 100 -12.73 -2.97 6.70
N GLN A 101 -13.05 -3.66 5.62
CA GLN A 101 -13.45 -3.05 4.35
C GLN A 101 -14.85 -2.44 4.43
N ASN A 102 -15.14 -1.46 3.57
CA ASN A 102 -16.42 -0.73 3.49
C ASN A 102 -16.84 0.00 4.78
N ARG A 103 -15.88 0.33 5.65
CA ARG A 103 -16.09 1.07 6.91
C ARG A 103 -15.28 2.36 6.99
N GLY A 104 -14.68 2.78 5.88
CA GLY A 104 -13.81 3.96 5.85
C GLY A 104 -12.41 3.75 6.42
N VAL A 105 -12.06 2.55 6.87
CA VAL A 105 -10.75 2.23 7.47
C VAL A 105 -9.61 2.46 6.49
N GLY A 106 -9.70 1.91 5.29
CA GLY A 106 -8.69 2.10 4.25
C GLY A 106 -8.50 3.58 3.90
N SER A 107 -9.58 4.33 3.71
CA SER A 107 -9.51 5.77 3.43
C SER A 107 -8.93 6.57 4.60
N GLY A 108 -9.20 6.16 5.84
CA GLY A 108 -8.60 6.76 7.03
C GLY A 108 -7.09 6.57 7.07
N ILE A 109 -6.60 5.35 6.80
CA ILE A 109 -5.16 5.05 6.70
C ILE A 109 -4.51 5.90 5.60
N ILE A 110 -5.10 5.95 4.41
CA ILE A 110 -4.56 6.74 3.30
C ILE A 110 -4.51 8.23 3.64
N SER A 111 -5.52 8.76 4.33
CA SER A 111 -5.52 10.16 4.80
C SER A 111 -4.34 10.44 5.74
N ASP A 112 -4.08 9.56 6.71
CA ASP A 112 -2.95 9.70 7.64
C ASP A 112 -1.60 9.61 6.91
N VAL A 113 -1.48 8.67 5.97
CA VAL A 113 -0.27 8.50 5.12
C VAL A 113 0.00 9.76 4.30
N ILE A 114 -1.04 10.34 3.69
CA ILE A 114 -0.93 11.61 2.94
C ILE A 114 -0.39 12.73 3.84
N LEU A 115 -0.95 12.88 5.04
CA LEU A 115 -0.50 13.90 5.99
C LEU A 115 0.95 13.68 6.42
N CYS A 116 1.34 12.44 6.70
CA CYS A 116 2.71 12.07 7.06
C CYS A 116 3.70 12.40 5.93
N LEU A 117 3.40 11.98 4.70
CA LEU A 117 4.26 12.23 3.55
C LEU A 117 4.38 13.72 3.24
N LYS A 118 3.27 14.45 3.27
CA LYS A 118 3.27 15.90 3.09
C LYS A 118 4.14 16.62 4.13
N SER A 119 3.99 16.27 5.40
CA SER A 119 4.81 16.84 6.48
C SER A 119 6.28 16.45 6.39
N SER A 120 6.60 15.35 5.71
CA SER A 120 7.96 14.88 5.42
C SER A 120 8.55 15.52 4.14
N GLY A 121 7.82 16.40 3.45
CA GLY A 121 8.31 17.15 2.28
C GLY A 121 8.01 16.50 0.93
N TYR A 122 7.26 15.39 0.90
CA TYR A 122 6.81 14.77 -0.36
C TYR A 122 5.72 15.63 -1.00
N LYS A 123 5.71 15.66 -2.33
CA LYS A 123 4.81 16.50 -3.13
C LYS A 123 3.78 15.70 -3.92
N GLU A 124 4.04 14.42 -4.11
CA GLU A 124 3.17 13.56 -4.91
C GLU A 124 3.23 12.11 -4.40
N ILE A 125 2.11 11.42 -4.49
CA ILE A 125 2.01 9.97 -4.26
C ILE A 125 1.54 9.35 -5.55
N ARG A 126 2.19 8.27 -5.99
CA ARG A 126 1.79 7.47 -7.16
C ARG A 126 1.53 6.03 -6.79
N LEU A 127 0.76 5.35 -7.62
CA LEU A 127 0.45 3.92 -7.49
C LEU A 127 -0.05 3.34 -8.81
N GLY A 128 -0.04 2.01 -8.90
CA GLY A 128 -0.61 1.29 -10.02
C GLY A 128 -1.92 0.61 -9.66
N VAL A 129 -2.90 0.64 -10.55
CA VAL A 129 -4.16 -0.08 -10.43
C VAL A 129 -4.29 -1.07 -11.57
N ASP A 130 -4.59 -2.33 -11.25
CA ASP A 130 -4.84 -3.36 -12.25
C ASP A 130 -6.04 -2.99 -13.13
N LYS A 131 -5.87 -3.15 -14.43
CA LYS A 131 -6.94 -2.84 -15.39
C LYS A 131 -8.16 -3.71 -15.14
N GLY A 132 -9.32 -3.08 -15.18
CA GLY A 132 -10.59 -3.76 -15.02
C GLY A 132 -10.97 -4.06 -13.57
N ASN A 133 -10.14 -3.70 -12.57
CA ASN A 133 -10.49 -3.83 -11.16
C ASN A 133 -11.32 -2.62 -10.69
N PRO A 134 -12.68 -2.73 -10.64
CA PRO A 134 -13.53 -1.59 -10.31
C PRO A 134 -13.43 -1.20 -8.85
N GLN A 135 -13.17 -2.16 -7.95
CA GLN A 135 -13.05 -1.92 -6.52
C GLN A 135 -11.83 -1.04 -6.22
N SER A 136 -10.67 -1.41 -6.75
CA SER A 136 -9.43 -0.66 -6.57
C SER A 136 -9.52 0.73 -7.20
N TYR A 137 -9.99 0.81 -8.45
CA TYR A 137 -10.15 2.10 -9.15
C TYR A 137 -11.08 3.05 -8.40
N SER A 138 -12.23 2.57 -7.92
CA SER A 138 -13.18 3.37 -7.14
C SER A 138 -12.59 3.82 -5.81
N PHE A 139 -11.86 2.94 -5.12
CA PHE A 139 -11.20 3.28 -3.86
C PHE A 139 -10.21 4.43 -4.03
N TRP A 140 -9.32 4.35 -5.00
CA TRP A 140 -8.31 5.38 -5.23
C TRP A 140 -8.90 6.68 -5.73
N THR A 141 -9.90 6.63 -6.62
CA THR A 141 -10.64 7.81 -7.08
C THR A 141 -11.35 8.52 -5.92
N LYS A 142 -11.99 7.77 -5.02
CA LYS A 142 -12.61 8.31 -3.80
C LYS A 142 -11.59 9.03 -2.92
N ASN A 143 -10.36 8.54 -2.86
CA ASN A 143 -9.24 9.14 -2.13
C ASN A 143 -8.49 10.21 -2.95
N LYS A 144 -9.11 10.74 -4.02
CA LYS A 144 -8.64 11.87 -4.84
C LYS A 144 -7.45 11.59 -5.75
N PHE A 145 -7.05 10.32 -5.91
CA PHE A 145 -6.10 9.95 -6.94
C PHE A 145 -6.73 10.05 -8.32
N THR A 146 -5.97 10.49 -9.31
CA THR A 146 -6.41 10.64 -10.69
C THR A 146 -5.49 9.87 -11.63
N PRO A 147 -6.01 9.31 -12.74
CA PRO A 147 -5.18 8.64 -13.74
C PRO A 147 -4.16 9.59 -14.35
N ILE A 148 -2.91 9.12 -14.46
CA ILE A 148 -1.81 9.80 -15.14
C ILE A 148 -1.58 9.17 -16.51
N ARG A 149 -1.56 7.84 -16.57
CA ARG A 149 -1.26 7.05 -17.77
C ARG A 149 -1.86 5.65 -17.63
N GLU A 150 -2.22 5.07 -18.76
CA GLU A 150 -2.71 3.70 -18.84
C GLU A 150 -1.86 2.90 -19.83
N ASP A 151 -1.10 1.93 -19.31
CA ASP A 151 -0.28 0.99 -20.09
C ASP A 151 -0.66 -0.45 -19.71
N THR A 152 0.26 -1.19 -19.08
CA THR A 152 0.00 -2.53 -18.52
C THR A 152 -0.97 -2.44 -17.33
N TYR A 153 -0.90 -1.34 -16.60
CA TYR A 153 -1.79 -0.96 -15.48
C TYR A 153 -2.14 0.53 -15.61
N ILE A 154 -3.08 0.99 -14.80
CA ILE A 154 -3.43 2.41 -14.71
C ILE A 154 -2.51 3.04 -13.65
N LEU A 155 -1.59 3.91 -14.08
CA LEU A 155 -0.82 4.74 -13.16
C LEU A 155 -1.72 5.86 -12.66
N MET A 156 -1.89 5.95 -11.35
CA MET A 156 -2.64 7.03 -10.70
C MET A 156 -1.72 7.85 -9.79
N GLY A 157 -2.08 9.11 -9.58
CA GLY A 157 -1.32 10.01 -8.72
C GLY A 157 -2.18 11.01 -7.97
N LEU A 158 -1.62 11.52 -6.87
CA LEU A 158 -2.18 12.58 -6.06
C LEU A 158 -1.08 13.57 -5.68
N ARG A 159 -1.24 14.84 -6.04
CA ARG A 159 -0.41 15.93 -5.52
C ARG A 159 -0.84 16.31 -4.11
N ILE A 160 0.12 16.45 -3.20
CA ILE A 160 -0.13 16.66 -1.77
C ILE A 160 0.56 17.89 -1.19
#